data_ac71aebf0f6ddd440226bc71122487bf
#
_entry.id   ac71aebf0f6ddd440226bc71122487bf
#
_cell.length_a   1.000
_cell.length_b   1.000
_cell.length_c   1.000
_cell.angle_alpha   90.00
_cell.angle_beta   90.00
_cell.angle_gamma   90.00
#
_symmetry.space_group_name_H-M   'P 1'
#
loop_
_entity.id
_entity.type
_entity.pdbx_description
1 polymer ?
#
loop_
_entity_poly.entity_id
_entity_poly.type
_entity_poly.pdbx_seq_one_letter_code
_entity_poly.pdbx_strand_id
1 'polypeptide(L)'
;PFILVVNAAFPATSTAELVALAKAKPGTIAFASAGNGTVPHLSGELFKLRAGVDLVHVPYKGGGPAIVDLVSGQVPMMFATPIEVNQHVQSGRLRVLGTTSLARLAAMPDVPTLSESGYPDFEVLSFFGVLAPAGTPPEIVGRVASDLAAVMELPDVRERFAQQSAEARVLGP
;
A
#
# COMPACT_ATOMS: atom_id res chain seq x y z
N PRO A 1 1.35 2.22 5.23
CA PRO A 1 1.99 1.35 4.24
C PRO A 1 0.96 0.80 3.25
N PHE A 2 1.47 0.13 2.21
CA PHE A 2 0.67 -0.67 1.29
C PHE A 2 0.72 -2.15 1.67
N ILE A 3 -0.20 -2.92 1.11
CA ILE A 3 -0.20 -4.38 1.21
C ILE A 3 -0.21 -4.97 -0.20
N LEU A 4 0.53 -6.06 -0.39
CA LEU A 4 0.50 -6.87 -1.59
C LEU A 4 -0.70 -7.80 -1.51
N VAL A 5 -1.68 -7.60 -2.37
CA VAL A 5 -2.91 -8.38 -2.40
C VAL A 5 -3.06 -9.11 -3.72
N VAL A 6 -3.65 -10.30 -3.65
CA VAL A 6 -4.03 -11.11 -4.82
C VAL A 6 -5.51 -11.48 -4.78
N ASN A 7 -6.10 -11.73 -5.94
CA ASN A 7 -7.41 -12.38 -6.02
C ASN A 7 -7.36 -13.73 -5.32
N ALA A 8 -8.38 -14.11 -4.56
CA ALA A 8 -8.39 -15.35 -3.78
C ALA A 8 -8.29 -16.62 -4.63
N ALA A 9 -8.74 -16.57 -5.90
CA ALA A 9 -8.60 -17.67 -6.85
C ALA A 9 -7.18 -17.77 -7.46
N PHE A 10 -6.33 -16.75 -7.26
CA PHE A 10 -4.95 -16.81 -7.72
C PHE A 10 -4.15 -17.85 -6.92
N PRO A 11 -3.34 -18.70 -7.60
CA PRO A 11 -2.78 -19.90 -6.96
C PRO A 11 -1.68 -19.63 -5.89
N ALA A 12 -1.16 -18.38 -5.78
CA ALA A 12 -0.19 -18.07 -4.74
C ALA A 12 -0.87 -17.75 -3.40
N THR A 13 -0.35 -18.36 -2.32
CA THR A 13 -0.77 -18.12 -0.94
C THR A 13 0.30 -17.38 -0.12
N SER A 14 1.47 -17.18 -0.69
CA SER A 14 2.60 -16.44 -0.10
C SER A 14 3.35 -15.63 -1.16
N THR A 15 4.15 -14.66 -0.70
CA THR A 15 5.05 -13.89 -1.58
C THR A 15 6.03 -14.80 -2.31
N ALA A 16 6.54 -15.84 -1.63
CA ALA A 16 7.47 -16.80 -2.24
C ALA A 16 6.84 -17.58 -3.40
N GLU A 17 5.60 -18.04 -3.23
CA GLU A 17 4.85 -18.73 -4.29
C GLU A 17 4.53 -17.81 -5.47
N LEU A 18 4.15 -16.55 -5.21
CA LEU A 18 3.95 -15.55 -6.26
C LEU A 18 5.23 -15.36 -7.10
N VAL A 19 6.37 -15.22 -6.43
CA VAL A 19 7.66 -15.04 -7.11
C VAL A 19 8.05 -16.30 -7.89
N ALA A 20 7.81 -17.49 -7.35
CA ALA A 20 8.06 -18.74 -8.06
C ALA A 20 7.23 -18.84 -9.34
N LEU A 21 5.94 -18.49 -9.27
CA LEU A 21 5.06 -18.45 -10.44
C LEU A 21 5.51 -17.41 -11.49
N ALA A 22 5.89 -16.22 -11.04
CA ALA A 22 6.37 -15.16 -11.92
C ALA A 22 7.69 -15.54 -12.63
N LYS A 23 8.59 -16.22 -11.94
CA LYS A 23 9.85 -16.75 -12.52
C LYS A 23 9.60 -17.90 -13.51
N ALA A 24 8.61 -18.75 -13.22
CA ALA A 24 8.27 -19.86 -14.11
C ALA A 24 7.60 -19.38 -15.43
N LYS A 25 6.91 -18.24 -15.38
CA LYS A 25 6.19 -17.66 -16.54
C LYS A 25 6.40 -16.15 -16.59
N PRO A 26 7.59 -15.67 -17.01
CA PRO A 26 7.86 -14.24 -17.10
C PRO A 26 6.87 -13.51 -18.00
N GLY A 27 6.48 -12.29 -17.62
CA GLY A 27 5.58 -11.44 -18.40
C GLY A 27 4.13 -11.91 -18.50
N THR A 28 3.70 -12.91 -17.71
CA THR A 28 2.33 -13.42 -17.77
C THR A 28 1.44 -12.99 -16.60
N ILE A 29 2.03 -12.55 -15.50
CA ILE A 29 1.29 -12.07 -14.33
C ILE A 29 1.17 -10.56 -14.41
N ALA A 30 -0.07 -10.07 -14.42
CA ALA A 30 -0.34 -8.63 -14.41
C ALA A 30 -0.49 -8.09 -12.98
N PHE A 31 -0.12 -6.83 -12.78
CA PHE A 31 -0.46 -6.10 -11.57
C PHE A 31 -1.17 -4.78 -11.89
N ALA A 32 -2.22 -4.49 -11.12
CA ALA A 32 -2.99 -3.26 -11.24
C ALA A 32 -2.34 -2.11 -10.46
N SER A 33 -2.56 -0.89 -10.94
CA SER A 33 -2.28 0.34 -10.18
C SER A 33 -3.35 1.41 -10.41
N ALA A 34 -3.35 2.43 -9.56
CA ALA A 34 -4.22 3.60 -9.72
C ALA A 34 -3.78 4.55 -10.87
N GLY A 35 -2.77 4.15 -11.64
CA GLY A 35 -2.23 4.90 -12.77
C GLY A 35 -0.70 4.98 -12.75
N ASN A 36 -0.13 5.43 -13.85
CA ASN A 36 1.32 5.58 -14.00
C ASN A 36 1.90 6.56 -12.97
N GLY A 37 3.01 6.19 -12.34
CA GLY A 37 3.71 7.03 -11.35
C GLY A 37 3.06 7.08 -9.98
N THR A 38 1.91 6.43 -9.78
CA THR A 38 1.29 6.31 -8.45
C THR A 38 2.08 5.35 -7.56
N VAL A 39 1.90 5.46 -6.24
CA VAL A 39 2.61 4.59 -5.28
C VAL A 39 2.35 3.10 -5.54
N PRO A 40 1.12 2.63 -5.84
CA PRO A 40 0.89 1.24 -6.26
C PRO A 40 1.72 0.80 -7.47
N HIS A 41 1.86 1.66 -8.49
CA HIS A 41 2.71 1.37 -9.65
C HIS A 41 4.19 1.23 -9.25
N LEU A 42 4.71 2.23 -8.52
CA LEU A 42 6.12 2.24 -8.08
C LEU A 42 6.43 1.07 -7.13
N SER A 43 5.46 0.65 -6.31
CA SER A 43 5.58 -0.54 -5.45
C SER A 43 5.74 -1.82 -6.30
N GLY A 44 4.95 -1.93 -7.38
CA GLY A 44 5.04 -3.05 -8.31
C GLY A 44 6.39 -3.09 -9.03
N GLU A 45 6.86 -1.96 -9.52
CA GLU A 45 8.17 -1.87 -10.20
C GLU A 45 9.34 -2.13 -9.23
N LEU A 46 9.27 -1.63 -8.00
CA LEU A 46 10.26 -1.95 -6.97
C LEU A 46 10.25 -3.45 -6.66
N PHE A 47 9.06 -4.06 -6.58
CA PHE A 47 8.94 -5.50 -6.34
C PHE A 47 9.53 -6.31 -7.49
N LYS A 48 9.27 -5.95 -8.75
CA LYS A 48 9.91 -6.57 -9.93
C LYS A 48 11.42 -6.53 -9.82
N LEU A 49 11.97 -5.37 -9.48
CA LEU A 49 13.41 -5.17 -9.33
C LEU A 49 14.02 -6.03 -8.21
N ARG A 50 13.39 -6.01 -7.03
CA ARG A 50 13.89 -6.70 -5.82
C ARG A 50 13.74 -8.22 -5.90
N ALA A 51 12.66 -8.70 -6.50
CA ALA A 51 12.39 -10.13 -6.65
C ALA A 51 13.01 -10.74 -7.92
N GLY A 52 13.49 -9.91 -8.85
CA GLY A 52 14.03 -10.36 -10.14
C GLY A 52 12.96 -11.07 -10.97
N VAL A 53 11.76 -10.49 -11.06
CA VAL A 53 10.61 -11.05 -11.79
C VAL A 53 10.11 -10.08 -12.85
N ASP A 54 9.53 -10.64 -13.92
CA ASP A 54 8.85 -9.88 -14.95
C ASP A 54 7.33 -9.95 -14.75
N LEU A 55 6.71 -8.78 -14.47
CA LEU A 55 5.28 -8.59 -14.29
C LEU A 55 4.78 -7.51 -15.25
N VAL A 56 3.55 -7.63 -15.71
CA VAL A 56 2.92 -6.67 -16.62
C VAL A 56 2.12 -5.63 -15.84
N HIS A 57 2.47 -4.36 -15.99
CA HIS A 57 1.72 -3.28 -15.36
C HIS A 57 0.44 -2.95 -16.13
N VAL A 58 -0.70 -2.88 -15.42
CA VAL A 58 -2.01 -2.47 -15.94
C VAL A 58 -2.45 -1.21 -15.21
N PRO A 59 -2.31 -0.01 -15.83
CA PRO A 59 -2.72 1.24 -15.21
C PRO A 59 -4.22 1.47 -15.32
N TYR A 60 -4.85 1.87 -14.22
CA TYR A 60 -6.26 2.30 -14.15
C TYR A 60 -6.37 3.81 -13.90
N LYS A 61 -7.55 4.37 -14.07
CA LYS A 61 -7.88 5.76 -13.74
C LYS A 61 -8.33 5.89 -12.26
N GLY A 62 -7.43 5.48 -11.32
CA GLY A 62 -7.69 5.48 -9.88
C GLY A 62 -7.78 4.08 -9.26
N GLY A 63 -7.81 4.01 -7.93
CA GLY A 63 -7.84 2.74 -7.18
C GLY A 63 -9.15 1.98 -7.33
N GLY A 64 -10.29 2.67 -7.36
CA GLY A 64 -11.61 2.03 -7.43
C GLY A 64 -11.77 1.05 -8.60
N PRO A 65 -11.59 1.48 -9.87
CA PRO A 65 -11.63 0.58 -11.02
C PRO A 65 -10.62 -0.57 -10.94
N ALA A 66 -9.41 -0.31 -10.44
CA ALA A 66 -8.38 -1.33 -10.27
C ALA A 66 -8.81 -2.42 -9.26
N ILE A 67 -9.46 -2.03 -8.16
CA ILE A 67 -9.97 -2.96 -7.15
C ILE A 67 -11.13 -3.80 -7.69
N VAL A 68 -12.02 -3.23 -8.49
CA VAL A 68 -13.11 -3.98 -9.13
C VAL A 68 -12.55 -5.12 -9.98
N ASP A 69 -11.55 -4.84 -10.81
CA ASP A 69 -10.93 -5.83 -11.68
C ASP A 69 -10.06 -6.83 -10.90
N LEU A 70 -9.43 -6.41 -9.81
CA LEU A 70 -8.72 -7.30 -8.88
C LEU A 70 -9.71 -8.29 -8.22
N VAL A 71 -10.83 -7.81 -7.72
CA VAL A 71 -11.86 -8.64 -7.05
C VAL A 71 -12.54 -9.59 -8.02
N SER A 72 -12.76 -9.17 -9.27
CA SER A 72 -13.34 -10.03 -10.32
C SER A 72 -12.32 -11.02 -10.92
N GLY A 73 -11.03 -10.87 -10.62
CA GLY A 73 -9.96 -11.73 -11.13
C GLY A 73 -9.46 -11.37 -12.53
N GLN A 74 -9.88 -10.24 -13.09
CA GLN A 74 -9.36 -9.73 -14.37
C GLN A 74 -7.88 -9.37 -14.29
N VAL A 75 -7.46 -8.87 -13.12
CA VAL A 75 -6.04 -8.65 -12.79
C VAL A 75 -5.74 -9.40 -11.49
N PRO A 76 -4.70 -10.24 -11.45
CA PRO A 76 -4.48 -11.14 -10.31
C PRO A 76 -3.93 -10.47 -9.06
N MET A 77 -3.22 -9.34 -9.16
CA MET A 77 -2.56 -8.73 -8.03
C MET A 77 -2.51 -7.19 -8.09
N MET A 78 -2.33 -6.58 -6.94
CA MET A 78 -2.17 -5.13 -6.77
C MET A 78 -1.43 -4.83 -5.47
N PHE A 79 -0.75 -3.69 -5.41
CA PHE A 79 -0.40 -3.02 -4.16
C PHE A 79 -1.52 -2.03 -3.80
N ALA A 80 -2.19 -2.23 -2.68
CA ALA A 80 -3.31 -1.42 -2.24
C ALA A 80 -3.13 -0.94 -0.80
N THR A 81 -3.85 0.09 -0.39
CA THR A 81 -3.92 0.43 1.03
C THR A 81 -4.88 -0.51 1.76
N PRO A 82 -4.63 -0.86 3.03
CA PRO A 82 -5.53 -1.71 3.81
C PRO A 82 -6.97 -1.22 3.78
N ILE A 83 -7.18 0.09 3.92
CA ILE A 83 -8.54 0.68 3.96
C ILE A 83 -9.33 0.43 2.68
N GLU A 84 -8.67 0.42 1.51
CA GLU A 84 -9.34 0.22 0.22
C GLU A 84 -9.85 -1.21 0.04
N VAL A 85 -9.19 -2.19 0.63
CA VAL A 85 -9.43 -3.61 0.34
C VAL A 85 -9.87 -4.46 1.53
N ASN A 86 -9.90 -3.89 2.75
CA ASN A 86 -10.18 -4.64 3.98
C ASN A 86 -11.49 -5.46 3.91
N GLN A 87 -12.58 -4.90 3.40
CA GLN A 87 -13.85 -5.61 3.26
C GLN A 87 -13.73 -6.83 2.31
N HIS A 88 -12.92 -6.73 1.27
CA HIS A 88 -12.68 -7.81 0.33
C HIS A 88 -11.77 -8.89 0.90
N VAL A 89 -10.82 -8.52 1.74
CA VAL A 89 -9.97 -9.45 2.49
C VAL A 89 -10.81 -10.20 3.53
N GLN A 90 -11.60 -9.49 4.33
CA GLN A 90 -12.48 -10.10 5.33
C GLN A 90 -13.54 -11.03 4.73
N SER A 91 -14.06 -10.70 3.55
CA SER A 91 -15.00 -11.58 2.82
C SER A 91 -14.33 -12.72 2.06
N GLY A 92 -13.01 -12.88 2.14
CA GLY A 92 -12.26 -13.95 1.49
C GLY A 92 -12.14 -13.82 -0.04
N ARG A 93 -12.49 -12.66 -0.62
CA ARG A 93 -12.35 -12.40 -2.07
C ARG A 93 -10.93 -12.04 -2.46
N LEU A 94 -10.20 -11.45 -1.55
CA LEU A 94 -8.78 -11.10 -1.71
C LEU A 94 -7.95 -11.76 -0.61
N ARG A 95 -6.69 -12.02 -0.92
CA ARG A 95 -5.68 -12.55 0.02
C ARG A 95 -4.51 -11.59 0.10
N VAL A 96 -4.06 -11.29 1.31
CA VAL A 96 -2.87 -10.48 1.55
C VAL A 96 -1.65 -11.42 1.60
N LEU A 97 -0.62 -11.10 0.83
CA LEU A 97 0.64 -11.87 0.79
C LEU A 97 1.76 -11.23 1.58
N GLY A 98 1.70 -9.92 1.82
CA GLY A 98 2.72 -9.20 2.56
C GLY A 98 2.40 -7.71 2.72
N THR A 99 3.09 -7.05 3.65
CA THR A 99 3.02 -5.60 3.84
C THR A 99 4.33 -4.93 3.45
N THR A 100 4.24 -3.68 2.99
CA THR A 100 5.39 -2.89 2.54
C THR A 100 6.04 -2.08 3.66
N SER A 101 5.59 -2.22 4.90
CA SER A 101 6.24 -1.63 6.08
C SER A 101 7.38 -2.54 6.58
N LEU A 102 8.35 -1.98 7.31
CA LEU A 102 9.41 -2.76 7.94
C LEU A 102 8.91 -3.56 9.15
N ALA A 103 7.83 -3.12 9.80
CA ALA A 103 7.15 -3.85 10.86
C ALA A 103 5.78 -4.33 10.38
N ARG A 104 5.30 -5.45 10.92
CA ARG A 104 3.96 -5.97 10.66
C ARG A 104 2.89 -4.98 11.12
N LEU A 105 1.79 -4.94 10.40
CA LEU A 105 0.64 -4.10 10.78
C LEU A 105 -0.05 -4.68 12.01
N ALA A 106 -0.35 -3.82 12.99
CA ALA A 106 -1.10 -4.24 14.19
C ALA A 106 -2.49 -4.83 13.84
N ALA A 107 -3.12 -4.33 12.78
CA ALA A 107 -4.40 -4.85 12.27
C ALA A 107 -4.28 -6.19 11.52
N MET A 108 -3.07 -6.62 11.15
CA MET A 108 -2.79 -7.84 10.38
C MET A 108 -1.51 -8.52 10.90
N PRO A 109 -1.45 -8.95 12.17
CA PRO A 109 -0.21 -9.44 12.79
C PRO A 109 0.32 -10.73 12.15
N ASP A 110 -0.54 -11.51 11.52
CA ASP A 110 -0.17 -12.77 10.85
C ASP A 110 0.40 -12.55 9.44
N VAL A 111 0.23 -11.35 8.87
CA VAL A 111 0.76 -11.02 7.54
C VAL A 111 2.23 -10.60 7.67
N PRO A 112 3.17 -11.32 7.02
CA PRO A 112 4.58 -10.96 7.06
C PRO A 112 4.84 -9.66 6.31
N THR A 113 5.94 -8.99 6.64
CA THR A 113 6.45 -7.91 5.79
C THR A 113 7.14 -8.49 4.55
N LEU A 114 7.25 -7.71 3.48
CA LEU A 114 8.06 -8.12 2.32
C LEU A 114 9.54 -8.23 2.71
N SER A 115 9.99 -7.44 3.68
CA SER A 115 11.35 -7.55 4.25
C SER A 115 11.56 -8.92 4.92
N GLU A 116 10.63 -9.39 5.74
CA GLU A 116 10.65 -10.75 6.33
C GLU A 116 10.53 -11.85 5.26
N SER A 117 9.92 -11.55 4.12
CA SER A 117 9.69 -12.50 3.02
C SER A 117 10.90 -12.63 2.08
N GLY A 118 12.08 -12.10 2.44
CA GLY A 118 13.32 -12.24 1.69
C GLY A 118 13.71 -11.03 0.84
N TYR A 119 13.05 -9.87 1.04
CA TYR A 119 13.36 -8.62 0.35
C TYR A 119 13.78 -7.55 1.37
N PRO A 120 15.00 -7.64 1.93
CA PRO A 120 15.44 -6.76 3.00
C PRO A 120 15.31 -5.29 2.59
N ASP A 121 14.92 -4.45 3.56
CA ASP A 121 14.69 -3.02 3.37
C ASP A 121 13.64 -2.68 2.30
N PHE A 122 12.73 -3.59 2.03
CA PHE A 122 11.57 -3.27 1.19
C PHE A 122 10.59 -2.43 2.00
N GLU A 123 10.66 -1.14 1.82
CA GLU A 123 9.76 -0.21 2.47
C GLU A 123 9.09 0.71 1.44
N VAL A 124 7.77 0.76 1.45
CA VAL A 124 6.97 1.73 0.70
C VAL A 124 5.86 2.25 1.60
N LEU A 125 5.93 3.53 1.89
CA LEU A 125 4.95 4.23 2.73
C LEU A 125 4.25 5.31 1.91
N SER A 126 2.98 5.54 2.21
CA SER A 126 2.28 6.75 1.79
C SER A 126 2.32 7.75 2.94
N PHE A 127 2.51 9.02 2.62
CA PHE A 127 2.37 10.11 3.56
C PHE A 127 1.38 11.14 3.02
N PHE A 128 0.73 11.84 3.92
CA PHE A 128 -0.12 12.98 3.61
C PHE A 128 0.49 14.20 4.28
N GLY A 129 0.50 15.31 3.56
CA GLY A 129 1.05 16.56 4.07
C GLY A 129 0.14 17.72 3.73
N VAL A 130 0.21 18.77 4.54
CA VAL A 130 -0.40 20.07 4.25
C VAL A 130 0.69 21.01 3.77
N LEU A 131 0.50 21.63 2.62
CA LEU A 131 1.45 22.54 2.00
C LEU A 131 0.85 23.94 1.95
N ALA A 132 1.69 24.95 2.11
CA ALA A 132 1.34 26.35 1.91
C ALA A 132 2.01 26.88 0.63
N PRO A 133 1.41 27.88 -0.07
CA PRO A 133 2.06 28.57 -1.18
C PRO A 133 3.41 29.17 -0.77
N ALA A 134 4.34 29.25 -1.73
CA ALA A 134 5.61 29.94 -1.50
C ALA A 134 5.37 31.39 -1.10
N GLY A 135 6.10 31.89 -0.09
CA GLY A 135 5.93 33.24 0.43
C GLY A 135 4.82 33.42 1.48
N THR A 136 4.13 32.34 1.91
CA THR A 136 3.24 32.40 3.08
C THR A 136 4.06 32.84 4.31
N PRO A 137 3.59 33.86 5.08
CA PRO A 137 4.31 34.33 6.26
C PRO A 137 4.61 33.19 7.24
N PRO A 138 5.83 33.12 7.80
CA PRO A 138 6.24 32.05 8.71
C PRO A 138 5.34 31.89 9.94
N GLU A 139 4.79 32.98 10.47
CA GLU A 139 3.85 32.95 11.59
C GLU A 139 2.55 32.24 11.24
N ILE A 140 2.07 32.32 9.99
CA ILE A 140 0.88 31.57 9.54
C ILE A 140 1.21 30.10 9.40
N VAL A 141 2.34 29.76 8.78
CA VAL A 141 2.80 28.37 8.66
C VAL A 141 2.99 27.74 10.04
N GLY A 142 3.66 28.45 10.95
CA GLY A 142 3.88 27.98 12.32
C GLY A 142 2.58 27.80 13.11
N ARG A 143 1.62 28.71 12.94
CA ARG A 143 0.31 28.59 13.58
C ARG A 143 -0.47 27.39 13.08
N VAL A 144 -0.56 27.19 11.77
CA VAL A 144 -1.25 26.04 11.17
C VAL A 144 -0.58 24.72 11.59
N ALA A 145 0.75 24.66 11.59
CA ALA A 145 1.49 23.48 12.03
C ALA A 145 1.22 23.15 13.51
N SER A 146 1.20 24.17 14.38
CA SER A 146 0.88 23.99 15.81
C SER A 146 -0.56 23.51 16.04
N ASP A 147 -1.53 24.10 15.33
CA ASP A 147 -2.93 23.72 15.45
C ASP A 147 -3.15 22.29 14.92
N LEU A 148 -2.51 21.90 13.81
CA LEU A 148 -2.52 20.52 13.29
C LEU A 148 -1.92 19.54 14.28
N ALA A 149 -0.76 19.88 14.89
CA ALA A 149 -0.14 19.04 15.90
C ALA A 149 -1.09 18.81 17.09
N ALA A 150 -1.75 19.86 17.57
CA ALA A 150 -2.71 19.74 18.66
C ALA A 150 -3.92 18.85 18.30
N VAL A 151 -4.45 18.99 17.08
CA VAL A 151 -5.57 18.16 16.58
C VAL A 151 -5.16 16.68 16.48
N MET A 152 -3.95 16.40 16.03
CA MET A 152 -3.46 15.02 15.89
C MET A 152 -3.22 14.31 17.23
N GLU A 153 -3.17 15.04 18.34
CA GLU A 153 -3.08 14.49 19.70
C GLU A 153 -4.46 14.15 20.28
N LEU A 154 -5.57 14.61 19.68
CA LEU A 154 -6.92 14.32 20.16
C LEU A 154 -7.22 12.81 20.11
N PRO A 155 -7.78 12.22 21.18
CA PRO A 155 -8.02 10.78 21.25
C PRO A 155 -8.92 10.24 20.13
N ASP A 156 -9.97 10.95 19.78
CA ASP A 156 -10.91 10.58 18.71
C ASP A 156 -10.27 10.64 17.33
N VAL A 157 -9.34 11.58 17.10
CA VAL A 157 -8.56 11.68 15.87
C VAL A 157 -7.59 10.50 15.76
N ARG A 158 -6.83 10.22 16.83
CA ARG A 158 -5.91 9.07 16.89
C ARG A 158 -6.63 7.74 16.68
N GLU A 159 -7.80 7.58 17.29
CA GLU A 159 -8.62 6.38 17.10
C GLU A 159 -9.04 6.20 15.63
N ARG A 160 -9.48 7.27 14.95
CA ARG A 160 -9.84 7.24 13.53
C ARG A 160 -8.66 6.86 12.65
N PHE A 161 -7.46 7.38 12.92
CA PHE A 161 -6.25 7.00 12.19
C PHE A 161 -5.92 5.52 12.41
N ALA A 162 -5.99 5.03 13.66
CA ALA A 162 -5.74 3.63 13.97
C ALA A 162 -6.72 2.68 13.28
N GLN A 163 -8.02 3.03 13.24
CA GLN A 163 -9.04 2.25 12.51
C GLN A 163 -8.74 2.15 11.00
N GLN A 164 -8.05 3.14 10.45
CA GLN A 164 -7.63 3.17 9.04
C GLN A 164 -6.22 2.57 8.82
N SER A 165 -5.63 1.93 9.82
CA SER A 165 -4.24 1.43 9.78
C SER A 165 -3.24 2.51 9.38
N ALA A 166 -3.52 3.75 9.78
CA ALA A 166 -2.65 4.91 9.57
C ALA A 166 -2.04 5.35 10.90
N GLU A 167 -0.81 5.83 10.85
CA GLU A 167 -0.11 6.40 12.01
C GLU A 167 -0.12 7.92 11.89
N ALA A 168 -0.62 8.59 12.93
CA ALA A 168 -0.54 10.03 13.05
C ALA A 168 0.90 10.43 13.42
N ARG A 169 1.66 10.88 12.42
CA ARG A 169 3.01 11.45 12.61
C ARG A 169 2.96 12.94 12.34
N VAL A 170 3.29 13.75 13.35
CA VAL A 170 3.45 15.18 13.18
C VAL A 170 4.94 15.45 12.96
N LEU A 171 5.27 15.88 11.74
CA LEU A 171 6.56 16.45 11.40
C LEU A 171 6.37 17.96 11.30
N GLY A 172 7.30 18.73 11.85
CA GLY A 172 7.26 20.19 11.76
C GLY A 172 7.44 20.70 10.33
N PRO A 173 7.18 22.01 10.10
CA PRO A 173 7.45 22.66 8.83
C PRO A 173 8.95 22.74 8.51
#